data_36ffd80c6903675bea228e08bf2bf8af
#
_entry.id   36ffd80c6903675bea228e08bf2bf8af
#
_cell.length_a   1.000
_cell.length_b   1.000
_cell.length_c   1.000
_cell.angle_alpha   90.00
_cell.angle_beta   90.00
_cell.angle_gamma   90.00
#
_symmetry.space_group_name_H-M   'P 1'
#
loop_
_entity.id
_entity.type
_entity.pdbx_description
1 polymer ?
#
loop_
_entity_poly.entity_id
_entity_poly.type
_entity_poly.pdbx_seq_one_letter_code
_entity_poly.pdbx_strand_id
1 'polypeptide(L)'
;VRIQDVTEDVAEALGIEKTDGALVTDVPDGPAKTGGIKSGDVIIEFDGKTIKDTRELVRIVGDSPVGKQVSVKVLRDGKKVSLSVKLGRLEDNIASSQPSRQRTKKVEFAGMTLSNLEREVAEQFGIDQNIKGVVIVDVKAGSVGEEKGLKKGDVIIQINRIKISSTDELYKLNEEAKKANKTSILMLILRNGMRRFIGLPTQ
;
A
#
# COMPACT_ATOMS: atom_id res chain seq x y z
N VAL A 1 -6.93 2.23 -11.19
CA VAL A 1 -6.31 2.36 -9.85
C VAL A 1 -7.22 1.80 -8.78
N ARG A 2 -6.66 1.23 -7.73
CA ARG A 2 -7.37 0.92 -6.48
C ARG A 2 -7.06 2.02 -5.48
N ILE A 3 -8.05 2.41 -4.70
CA ILE A 3 -7.95 3.52 -3.76
C ILE A 3 -8.53 3.14 -2.41
N GLN A 4 -8.12 3.85 -1.36
CA GLN A 4 -8.70 3.78 -0.01
C GLN A 4 -8.75 5.17 0.61
N ASP A 5 -9.60 5.35 1.63
CA ASP A 5 -9.61 6.58 2.41
C ASP A 5 -8.33 6.70 3.25
N VAL A 6 -7.92 7.94 3.49
CA VAL A 6 -6.74 8.25 4.32
C VAL A 6 -7.18 8.21 5.78
N THR A 7 -6.63 7.26 6.56
CA THR A 7 -6.82 7.20 8.01
C THR A 7 -5.77 8.05 8.73
N GLU A 8 -6.00 8.39 10.00
CA GLU A 8 -5.06 9.18 10.81
C GLU A 8 -3.67 8.53 10.87
N ASP A 9 -3.60 7.22 11.12
CA ASP A 9 -2.34 6.47 11.14
C ASP A 9 -1.58 6.54 9.81
N VAL A 10 -2.33 6.50 8.70
CA VAL A 10 -1.76 6.60 7.35
C VAL A 10 -1.29 8.02 7.08
N ALA A 11 -2.06 9.03 7.50
CA ALA A 11 -1.68 10.44 7.37
C ALA A 11 -0.38 10.72 8.14
N GLU A 12 -0.28 10.23 9.38
CA GLU A 12 0.93 10.32 10.20
C GLU A 12 2.13 9.66 9.52
N ALA A 13 1.98 8.43 9.03
CA ALA A 13 3.04 7.69 8.34
C ALA A 13 3.48 8.35 7.02
N LEU A 14 2.58 9.07 6.36
CA LEU A 14 2.87 9.84 5.15
C LEU A 14 3.43 11.24 5.44
N GLY A 15 3.37 11.70 6.70
CA GLY A 15 3.78 13.06 7.10
C GLY A 15 2.85 14.13 6.55
N ILE A 16 1.54 13.86 6.51
CA ILE A 16 0.51 14.80 6.06
C ILE A 16 -0.42 15.17 7.20
N GLU A 17 -0.79 16.45 7.30
CA GLU A 17 -1.59 16.98 8.40
C GLU A 17 -3.09 16.68 8.29
N LYS A 18 -3.57 16.31 7.10
CA LYS A 18 -4.99 16.10 6.81
C LYS A 18 -5.25 14.70 6.26
N THR A 19 -6.42 14.17 6.59
CA THR A 19 -6.92 12.89 6.05
C THR A 19 -7.70 13.06 4.74
N ASP A 20 -7.77 14.29 4.18
CA ASP A 20 -8.46 14.57 2.92
C ASP A 20 -7.74 13.91 1.74
N GLY A 21 -8.51 13.35 0.82
CA GLY A 21 -8.02 12.74 -0.41
C GLY A 21 -8.26 11.23 -0.52
N ALA A 22 -7.82 10.68 -1.62
CA ALA A 22 -7.91 9.25 -1.91
C ALA A 22 -6.51 8.64 -2.05
N LEU A 23 -6.13 7.74 -1.14
CA LEU A 23 -4.84 7.05 -1.18
C LEU A 23 -4.85 5.94 -2.24
N VAL A 24 -3.91 5.99 -3.15
CA VAL A 24 -3.72 4.98 -4.19
C VAL A 24 -3.01 3.75 -3.62
N THR A 25 -3.70 2.62 -3.57
CA THR A 25 -3.14 1.35 -3.06
C THR A 25 -2.50 0.51 -4.17
N ASP A 26 -3.02 0.62 -5.40
CA ASP A 26 -2.54 -0.15 -6.55
C ASP A 26 -2.78 0.59 -7.86
N VAL A 27 -1.80 0.50 -8.76
CA VAL A 27 -1.87 1.09 -10.09
C VAL A 27 -1.57 0.02 -11.12
N PRO A 28 -2.61 -0.68 -11.63
CA PRO A 28 -2.48 -1.62 -12.74
C PRO A 28 -1.91 -0.94 -14.00
N ASP A 29 -1.39 -1.74 -14.91
CA ASP A 29 -0.96 -1.22 -16.21
C ASP A 29 -2.13 -0.56 -16.93
N GLY A 30 -1.87 0.65 -17.44
CA GLY A 30 -2.90 1.44 -18.07
C GLY A 30 -2.67 2.96 -17.94
N PRO A 31 -3.70 3.74 -18.29
CA PRO A 31 -3.61 5.21 -18.40
C PRO A 31 -3.11 5.92 -17.14
N ALA A 32 -3.50 5.48 -15.96
CA ALA A 32 -3.07 6.07 -14.69
C ALA A 32 -1.57 5.87 -14.45
N LYS A 33 -1.05 4.66 -14.74
CA LYS A 33 0.37 4.34 -14.62
C LYS A 33 1.19 5.12 -15.64
N THR A 34 0.71 5.19 -16.89
CA THR A 34 1.33 6.00 -17.95
C THR A 34 1.34 7.48 -17.59
N GLY A 35 0.29 7.99 -16.95
CA GLY A 35 0.19 9.37 -16.43
C GLY A 35 1.05 9.64 -15.19
N GLY A 36 1.79 8.64 -14.70
CA GLY A 36 2.75 8.79 -13.61
C GLY A 36 2.17 8.65 -12.18
N ILE A 37 0.93 8.19 -12.03
CA ILE A 37 0.36 7.84 -10.71
C ILE A 37 1.08 6.61 -10.16
N LYS A 38 1.38 6.61 -8.87
CA LYS A 38 2.07 5.54 -8.17
C LYS A 38 1.29 5.08 -6.94
N SER A 39 1.52 3.85 -6.51
CA SER A 39 1.05 3.37 -5.21
C SER A 39 1.65 4.23 -4.09
N GLY A 40 0.82 4.63 -3.14
CA GLY A 40 1.18 5.55 -2.06
C GLY A 40 0.91 7.03 -2.36
N ASP A 41 0.52 7.42 -3.57
CA ASP A 41 0.06 8.77 -3.84
C ASP A 41 -1.29 9.03 -3.15
N VAL A 42 -1.49 10.21 -2.59
CA VAL A 42 -2.79 10.67 -2.15
C VAL A 42 -3.33 11.65 -3.18
N ILE A 43 -4.41 11.31 -3.86
CA ILE A 43 -5.07 12.18 -4.83
C ILE A 43 -5.86 13.23 -4.06
N ILE A 44 -5.46 14.49 -4.18
CA ILE A 44 -6.06 15.63 -3.47
C ILE A 44 -6.87 16.55 -4.40
N GLU A 45 -6.64 16.47 -5.72
CA GLU A 45 -7.39 17.23 -6.72
C GLU A 45 -7.48 16.44 -8.03
N PHE A 46 -8.64 16.46 -8.66
CA PHE A 46 -8.90 15.82 -9.95
C PHE A 46 -9.69 16.79 -10.84
N ASP A 47 -9.14 17.13 -12.02
CA ASP A 47 -9.74 18.01 -13.02
C ASP A 47 -10.18 19.38 -12.42
N GLY A 48 -9.34 19.96 -11.54
CA GLY A 48 -9.58 21.21 -10.85
C GLY A 48 -10.52 21.13 -9.63
N LYS A 49 -11.07 19.96 -9.33
CA LYS A 49 -11.94 19.72 -8.16
C LYS A 49 -11.16 19.09 -7.01
N THR A 50 -11.28 19.64 -5.82
CA THR A 50 -10.68 19.10 -4.60
C THR A 50 -11.34 17.77 -4.26
N ILE A 51 -10.54 16.77 -3.85
CA ILE A 51 -10.99 15.44 -3.44
C ILE A 51 -10.88 15.33 -1.93
N LYS A 52 -11.97 15.02 -1.26
CA LYS A 52 -12.03 14.83 0.20
C LYS A 52 -11.92 13.36 0.59
N ASP A 53 -12.53 12.47 -0.19
CA ASP A 53 -12.58 11.05 0.06
C ASP A 53 -12.60 10.23 -1.24
N THR A 54 -12.57 8.91 -1.12
CA THR A 54 -12.62 7.98 -2.26
C THR A 54 -13.93 8.04 -3.03
N ARG A 55 -15.06 8.30 -2.34
CA ARG A 55 -16.39 8.34 -2.97
C ARG A 55 -16.51 9.53 -3.90
N GLU A 56 -16.00 10.68 -3.46
CA GLU A 56 -15.97 11.89 -4.29
C GLU A 56 -15.12 11.70 -5.54
N LEU A 57 -13.93 11.07 -5.40
CA LEU A 57 -13.07 10.77 -6.55
C LEU A 57 -13.78 9.82 -7.53
N VAL A 58 -14.38 8.72 -7.05
CA VAL A 58 -15.09 7.75 -7.90
C VAL A 58 -16.23 8.43 -8.67
N ARG A 59 -17.00 9.29 -8.00
CA ARG A 59 -18.08 10.05 -8.65
C ARG A 59 -17.57 10.95 -9.76
N ILE A 60 -16.54 11.77 -9.47
CA ILE A 60 -16.00 12.74 -10.44
C ILE A 60 -15.35 12.01 -11.63
N VAL A 61 -14.65 10.92 -11.39
CA VAL A 61 -14.06 10.08 -12.46
C VAL A 61 -15.16 9.43 -13.30
N GLY A 62 -16.23 8.92 -12.65
CA GLY A 62 -17.37 8.30 -13.34
C GLY A 62 -18.13 9.26 -14.24
N ASP A 63 -18.24 10.53 -13.84
CA ASP A 63 -18.89 11.59 -14.61
C ASP A 63 -18.01 12.13 -15.76
N SER A 64 -16.75 11.71 -15.82
CA SER A 64 -15.78 12.23 -16.80
C SER A 64 -15.78 11.40 -18.09
N PRO A 65 -15.73 12.03 -19.29
CA PRO A 65 -15.70 11.30 -20.56
C PRO A 65 -14.44 10.44 -20.70
N VAL A 66 -14.60 9.23 -21.21
CA VAL A 66 -13.47 8.36 -21.62
C VAL A 66 -12.64 9.06 -22.68
N GLY A 67 -11.31 8.99 -22.57
CA GLY A 67 -10.37 9.64 -23.48
C GLY A 67 -10.02 11.09 -23.10
N LYS A 68 -10.74 11.70 -22.16
CA LYS A 68 -10.41 13.05 -21.66
C LYS A 68 -9.05 13.05 -20.99
N GLN A 69 -8.23 14.06 -21.26
CA GLN A 69 -7.02 14.34 -20.53
C GLN A 69 -7.36 15.25 -19.34
N VAL A 70 -7.01 14.81 -18.13
CA VAL A 70 -7.35 15.48 -16.88
C VAL A 70 -6.08 15.80 -16.08
N SER A 71 -6.11 16.91 -15.36
CA SER A 71 -5.08 17.24 -14.39
C SER A 71 -5.37 16.52 -13.07
N VAL A 72 -4.37 15.86 -12.50
CA VAL A 72 -4.48 15.20 -11.20
C VAL A 72 -3.36 15.72 -10.30
N LYS A 73 -3.71 16.30 -9.17
CA LYS A 73 -2.73 16.67 -8.15
C LYS A 73 -2.68 15.59 -7.10
N VAL A 74 -1.49 15.09 -6.85
CA VAL A 74 -1.23 14.08 -5.82
C VAL A 74 -0.26 14.63 -4.78
N LEU A 75 -0.41 14.14 -3.57
CA LEU A 75 0.58 14.32 -2.52
C LEU A 75 1.46 13.07 -2.50
N ARG A 76 2.75 13.26 -2.75
CA ARG A 76 3.78 12.22 -2.80
C ARG A 76 4.94 12.63 -1.91
N ASP A 77 5.24 11.85 -0.87
CA ASP A 77 6.31 12.16 0.11
C ASP A 77 6.20 13.57 0.69
N GLY A 78 4.97 13.99 1.06
CA GLY A 78 4.67 15.32 1.58
C GLY A 78 4.70 16.46 0.54
N LYS A 79 5.02 16.17 -0.74
CA LYS A 79 5.10 17.17 -1.81
C LYS A 79 3.92 17.05 -2.77
N LYS A 80 3.36 18.20 -3.18
CA LYS A 80 2.32 18.27 -4.22
C LYS A 80 2.96 18.05 -5.59
N VAL A 81 2.45 17.09 -6.35
CA VAL A 81 2.89 16.76 -7.72
C VAL A 81 1.68 16.85 -8.63
N SER A 82 1.79 17.61 -9.72
CA SER A 82 0.76 17.69 -10.76
C SER A 82 1.08 16.69 -11.87
N LEU A 83 0.10 15.87 -12.20
CA LEU A 83 0.18 14.82 -13.21
C LEU A 83 -0.91 15.07 -14.27
N SER A 84 -0.66 14.59 -15.48
CA SER A 84 -1.65 14.60 -16.56
C SER A 84 -1.99 13.16 -16.93
N VAL A 85 -3.27 12.82 -16.80
CA VAL A 85 -3.76 11.46 -17.03
C VAL A 85 -4.83 11.47 -18.11
N LYS A 86 -4.69 10.60 -19.12
CA LYS A 86 -5.74 10.37 -20.10
C LYS A 86 -6.68 9.29 -19.54
N LEU A 87 -7.96 9.58 -19.42
CA LEU A 87 -8.93 8.63 -18.89
C LEU A 87 -9.15 7.46 -19.86
N GLY A 88 -9.10 6.22 -19.34
CA GLY A 88 -9.36 5.01 -20.10
C GLY A 88 -10.59 4.27 -19.59
N ARG A 89 -11.05 3.26 -20.35
CA ARG A 89 -12.05 2.30 -19.88
C ARG A 89 -11.43 1.36 -18.86
N LEU A 90 -12.22 0.97 -17.88
CA LEU A 90 -11.80 -0.05 -16.91
C LEU A 90 -11.75 -1.42 -17.63
N GLU A 91 -10.55 -1.95 -17.85
CA GLU A 91 -10.32 -3.31 -18.36
C GLU A 91 -9.46 -4.07 -17.35
N ASP A 92 -9.83 -5.32 -17.07
CA ASP A 92 -9.14 -6.19 -16.13
C ASP A 92 -7.85 -6.75 -16.76
N ASN A 93 -6.70 -6.51 -16.12
CA ASN A 93 -5.45 -7.17 -16.50
C ASN A 93 -4.69 -7.69 -15.28
N ILE A 94 -4.40 -8.98 -15.31
CA ILE A 94 -3.60 -9.75 -14.37
C ILE A 94 -2.29 -10.12 -15.05
N ALA A 95 -1.14 -9.84 -14.48
CA ALA A 95 0.09 -10.56 -14.82
C ALA A 95 1.25 -10.38 -13.81
N SER A 96 1.98 -11.41 -13.69
CA SER A 96 2.92 -11.99 -12.74
C SER A 96 4.40 -11.65 -12.94
N SER A 97 5.25 -11.92 -11.96
CA SER A 97 6.67 -12.26 -12.13
C SER A 97 7.34 -12.94 -10.91
N GLN A 98 8.36 -13.73 -11.17
CA GLN A 98 8.92 -14.88 -10.42
C GLN A 98 10.00 -14.61 -9.34
N PRO A 99 10.39 -15.63 -8.53
CA PRO A 99 11.01 -15.52 -7.21
C PRO A 99 12.48 -15.93 -7.06
N SER A 100 13.08 -15.59 -5.94
CA SER A 100 14.35 -16.13 -5.41
C SER A 100 14.19 -16.66 -3.98
N ARG A 101 14.86 -17.79 -3.67
CA ARG A 101 14.72 -18.60 -2.45
C ARG A 101 15.59 -18.08 -1.29
N GLN A 102 15.01 -18.05 -0.08
CA GLN A 102 15.75 -18.09 1.20
C GLN A 102 14.89 -18.67 2.33
N ARG A 103 15.53 -19.30 3.34
CA ARG A 103 14.94 -20.17 4.38
C ARG A 103 14.02 -19.46 5.39
N THR A 104 12.99 -20.17 5.83
CA THR A 104 11.96 -19.79 6.81
C THR A 104 12.53 -19.45 8.19
N LYS A 105 12.71 -18.17 8.49
CA LYS A 105 12.99 -17.66 9.82
C LYS A 105 11.73 -16.96 10.34
N LYS A 106 11.13 -17.50 11.40
CA LYS A 106 10.04 -16.82 12.10
C LYS A 106 10.63 -15.74 13.01
N VAL A 107 10.10 -14.53 12.96
CA VAL A 107 10.54 -13.40 13.77
C VAL A 107 9.36 -12.64 14.33
N GLU A 108 9.50 -12.02 15.49
CA GLU A 108 8.45 -11.22 16.10
C GLU A 108 8.62 -9.74 15.75
N PHE A 109 7.52 -9.07 15.41
CA PHE A 109 7.48 -7.64 15.14
C PHE A 109 6.11 -7.07 15.51
N ALA A 110 6.05 -6.06 16.39
CA ALA A 110 4.82 -5.41 16.85
C ALA A 110 3.74 -6.39 17.38
N GLY A 111 4.18 -7.49 18.02
CA GLY A 111 3.31 -8.56 18.51
C GLY A 111 2.77 -9.47 17.40
N MET A 112 3.33 -9.42 16.22
CA MET A 112 3.08 -10.35 15.13
C MET A 112 4.24 -11.32 14.98
N THR A 113 3.95 -12.57 14.71
CA THR A 113 4.94 -13.54 14.24
C THR A 113 4.96 -13.51 12.71
N LEU A 114 6.11 -13.19 12.16
CA LEU A 114 6.33 -13.01 10.73
C LEU A 114 7.19 -14.14 10.16
N SER A 115 6.96 -14.47 8.90
CA SER A 115 7.78 -15.42 8.14
C SER A 115 7.98 -14.93 6.72
N ASN A 116 9.11 -15.25 6.11
CA ASN A 116 9.28 -15.02 4.68
C ASN A 116 8.20 -15.81 3.92
N LEU A 117 7.66 -15.22 2.87
CA LEU A 117 6.66 -15.89 2.03
C LEU A 117 7.38 -16.83 1.06
N GLU A 118 7.71 -18.02 1.54
CA GLU A 118 8.24 -19.12 0.75
C GLU A 118 7.09 -19.96 0.17
N ARG A 119 7.40 -20.79 -0.81
CA ARG A 119 6.40 -21.60 -1.52
C ARG A 119 5.52 -22.44 -0.58
N GLU A 120 6.12 -23.13 0.38
CA GLU A 120 5.39 -23.96 1.34
C GLU A 120 4.42 -23.14 2.20
N VAL A 121 4.87 -21.94 2.63
CA VAL A 121 4.05 -21.02 3.42
C VAL A 121 2.94 -20.41 2.55
N ALA A 122 3.24 -20.06 1.31
CA ALA A 122 2.25 -19.56 0.37
C ALA A 122 1.13 -20.57 0.12
N GLU A 123 1.49 -21.85 -0.08
CA GLU A 123 0.54 -22.96 -0.23
C GLU A 123 -0.32 -23.15 1.03
N GLN A 124 0.29 -23.10 2.22
CA GLN A 124 -0.42 -23.23 3.51
C GLN A 124 -1.49 -22.15 3.71
N PHE A 125 -1.25 -20.93 3.23
CA PHE A 125 -2.17 -19.79 3.36
C PHE A 125 -3.00 -19.51 2.11
N GLY A 126 -2.89 -20.32 1.05
CA GLY A 126 -3.60 -20.12 -0.21
C GLY A 126 -3.20 -18.82 -0.92
N ILE A 127 -1.95 -18.39 -0.77
CA ILE A 127 -1.40 -17.17 -1.35
C ILE A 127 -0.76 -17.52 -2.70
N ASP A 128 -0.97 -16.66 -3.72
CA ASP A 128 -0.35 -16.83 -5.03
C ASP A 128 1.18 -16.84 -4.91
N GLN A 129 1.82 -17.87 -5.46
CA GLN A 129 3.26 -18.10 -5.41
C GLN A 129 4.09 -17.01 -6.11
N ASN A 130 3.46 -16.18 -6.94
CA ASN A 130 4.11 -15.05 -7.59
C ASN A 130 4.24 -13.81 -6.68
N ILE A 131 3.58 -13.82 -5.52
CA ILE A 131 3.65 -12.74 -4.55
C ILE A 131 4.94 -12.86 -3.76
N LYS A 132 5.67 -11.75 -3.63
CA LYS A 132 6.82 -11.63 -2.73
C LYS A 132 6.46 -10.78 -1.54
N GLY A 133 6.95 -11.14 -0.38
CA GLY A 133 6.67 -10.39 0.85
C GLY A 133 6.94 -11.20 2.11
N VAL A 134 6.41 -10.68 3.20
CA VAL A 134 6.49 -11.28 4.53
C VAL A 134 5.06 -11.61 4.98
N VAL A 135 4.80 -12.86 5.31
CA VAL A 135 3.48 -13.29 5.77
C VAL A 135 3.37 -13.20 7.29
N ILE A 136 2.22 -12.75 7.77
CA ILE A 136 1.86 -12.78 9.19
C ILE A 136 1.33 -14.19 9.50
N VAL A 137 2.10 -14.97 10.27
CA VAL A 137 1.73 -16.34 10.64
C VAL A 137 0.92 -16.38 11.92
N ASP A 138 1.07 -15.37 12.78
CA ASP A 138 0.29 -15.22 14.01
C ASP A 138 0.24 -13.75 14.45
N VAL A 139 -0.79 -13.38 15.22
CA VAL A 139 -0.96 -12.05 15.82
C VAL A 139 -1.36 -12.24 17.28
N LYS A 140 -0.56 -11.70 18.19
CA LYS A 140 -0.80 -11.78 19.63
C LYS A 140 -1.98 -10.88 20.02
N ALA A 141 -2.91 -11.41 20.81
CA ALA A 141 -4.03 -10.64 21.35
C ALA A 141 -3.55 -9.45 22.20
N GLY A 142 -4.19 -8.29 22.03
CA GLY A 142 -3.82 -7.03 22.67
C GLY A 142 -2.53 -6.39 22.13
N SER A 143 -2.01 -6.87 20.99
CA SER A 143 -0.83 -6.29 20.36
C SER A 143 -1.17 -5.13 19.41
N VAL A 144 -0.16 -4.30 19.13
CA VAL A 144 -0.29 -3.22 18.14
C VAL A 144 -0.73 -3.76 16.78
N GLY A 145 -0.25 -4.95 16.39
CA GLY A 145 -0.68 -5.60 15.15
C GLY A 145 -2.18 -5.89 15.13
N GLU A 146 -2.75 -6.39 16.22
CA GLU A 146 -4.19 -6.63 16.35
C GLU A 146 -4.99 -5.33 16.35
N GLU A 147 -4.57 -4.33 17.14
CA GLU A 147 -5.21 -3.01 17.20
C GLU A 147 -5.31 -2.34 15.82
N LYS A 148 -4.29 -2.48 14.98
CA LYS A 148 -4.27 -1.99 13.60
C LYS A 148 -5.01 -2.91 12.62
N GLY A 149 -5.67 -3.95 13.11
CA GLY A 149 -6.49 -4.85 12.33
C GLY A 149 -5.72 -5.81 11.42
N LEU A 150 -4.43 -6.05 11.74
CA LEU A 150 -3.63 -7.07 11.07
C LEU A 150 -4.08 -8.47 11.50
N LYS A 151 -4.02 -9.42 10.59
CA LYS A 151 -4.49 -10.80 10.82
C LYS A 151 -3.51 -11.82 10.26
N LYS A 152 -3.57 -13.00 10.83
CA LYS A 152 -2.92 -14.19 10.26
C LYS A 152 -3.30 -14.37 8.79
N GLY A 153 -2.31 -14.61 7.92
CA GLY A 153 -2.49 -14.73 6.48
C GLY A 153 -2.34 -13.43 5.69
N ASP A 154 -2.20 -12.27 6.36
CA ASP A 154 -1.83 -11.04 5.66
C ASP A 154 -0.40 -11.13 5.15
N VAL A 155 -0.14 -10.57 3.97
CA VAL A 155 1.20 -10.46 3.41
C VAL A 155 1.64 -9.00 3.36
N ILE A 156 2.72 -8.68 4.02
CA ILE A 156 3.36 -7.36 3.95
C ILE A 156 4.22 -7.35 2.67
N ILE A 157 3.87 -6.51 1.71
CA ILE A 157 4.53 -6.45 0.40
C ILE A 157 5.39 -5.20 0.20
N GLN A 158 5.14 -4.15 1.01
CA GLN A 158 5.95 -2.92 1.00
C GLN A 158 5.99 -2.30 2.39
N ILE A 159 7.09 -1.61 2.69
CA ILE A 159 7.25 -0.69 3.83
C ILE A 159 7.77 0.63 3.30
N ASN A 160 7.11 1.74 3.69
CA ASN A 160 7.46 3.09 3.24
C ASN A 160 7.62 3.16 1.71
N ARG A 161 6.74 2.47 0.97
CA ARG A 161 6.73 2.34 -0.51
C ARG A 161 7.90 1.53 -1.12
N ILE A 162 8.77 0.99 -0.29
CA ILE A 162 9.86 0.08 -0.71
C ILE A 162 9.31 -1.35 -0.66
N LYS A 163 9.41 -2.07 -1.77
CA LYS A 163 9.04 -3.50 -1.81
C LYS A 163 9.96 -4.30 -0.92
N ILE A 164 9.38 -5.25 -0.19
CA ILE A 164 10.12 -6.19 0.65
C ILE A 164 9.84 -7.62 0.22
N SER A 165 10.80 -8.50 0.44
CA SER A 165 10.73 -9.94 0.18
C SER A 165 11.13 -10.78 1.39
N SER A 166 11.69 -10.14 2.44
CA SER A 166 12.18 -10.83 3.63
C SER A 166 11.92 -10.05 4.91
N THR A 167 11.92 -10.78 6.02
CA THR A 167 11.83 -10.20 7.37
C THR A 167 13.03 -9.31 7.70
N ASP A 168 14.22 -9.62 7.18
CA ASP A 168 15.42 -8.81 7.41
C ASP A 168 15.31 -7.43 6.75
N GLU A 169 14.72 -7.35 5.55
CA GLU A 169 14.40 -6.08 4.88
C GLU A 169 13.37 -5.25 5.67
N LEU A 170 12.36 -5.91 6.26
CA LEU A 170 11.37 -5.25 7.12
C LEU A 170 12.05 -4.57 8.32
N TYR A 171 12.90 -5.31 9.04
CA TYR A 171 13.62 -4.76 10.19
C TYR A 171 14.54 -3.62 9.80
N LYS A 172 15.29 -3.76 8.71
CA LYS A 172 16.17 -2.70 8.21
C LYS A 172 15.41 -1.41 7.94
N LEU A 173 14.28 -1.48 7.25
CA LEU A 173 13.45 -0.31 6.94
C LEU A 173 12.80 0.30 8.18
N ASN A 174 12.43 -0.51 9.17
CA ASN A 174 11.96 -0.02 10.46
C ASN A 174 13.06 0.73 11.22
N GLU A 175 14.28 0.18 11.28
CA GLU A 175 15.43 0.85 11.89
C GLU A 175 15.83 2.15 11.17
N GLU A 176 15.74 2.18 9.84
CA GLU A 176 15.95 3.40 9.05
C GLU A 176 14.90 4.47 9.38
N ALA A 177 13.64 4.06 9.56
CA ALA A 177 12.56 4.98 9.97
C ALA A 177 12.80 5.55 11.37
N LYS A 178 13.25 4.73 12.35
CA LYS A 178 13.63 5.18 13.69
C LYS A 178 14.78 6.20 13.63
N LYS A 179 15.83 5.90 12.89
CA LYS A 179 16.98 6.82 12.72
C LYS A 179 16.57 8.14 12.09
N ALA A 180 15.53 8.13 11.25
CA ALA A 180 14.94 9.32 10.66
C ALA A 180 13.90 10.01 11.57
N ASN A 181 13.80 9.62 12.85
CA ASN A 181 12.83 10.12 13.83
C ASN A 181 11.36 10.01 13.37
N LYS A 182 11.04 9.01 12.55
CA LYS A 182 9.65 8.73 12.18
C LYS A 182 8.97 7.95 13.30
N THR A 183 7.80 8.38 13.71
CA THR A 183 6.99 7.73 14.75
C THR A 183 6.23 6.52 14.22
N SER A 184 6.03 6.44 12.89
CA SER A 184 5.33 5.33 12.26
C SER A 184 5.91 4.95 10.89
N ILE A 185 5.66 3.71 10.49
CA ILE A 185 5.97 3.16 9.16
C ILE A 185 4.67 2.87 8.41
N LEU A 186 4.69 3.12 7.11
CA LEU A 186 3.59 2.81 6.22
C LEU A 186 3.78 1.41 5.63
N MET A 187 2.90 0.47 5.96
CA MET A 187 2.91 -0.88 5.41
C MET A 187 1.82 -1.06 4.36
N LEU A 188 2.16 -1.64 3.21
CA LEU A 188 1.20 -2.14 2.24
C LEU A 188 1.03 -3.64 2.46
N ILE A 189 -0.16 -4.04 2.88
CA ILE A 189 -0.52 -5.44 3.05
C ILE A 189 -1.42 -5.93 1.92
N LEU A 190 -1.33 -7.22 1.66
CA LEU A 190 -2.23 -7.95 0.78
C LEU A 190 -3.06 -8.93 1.62
N ARG A 191 -4.39 -8.88 1.51
CA ARG A 191 -5.35 -9.79 2.13
C ARG A 191 -6.38 -10.22 1.09
N ASN A 192 -6.51 -11.51 0.81
CA ASN A 192 -7.49 -12.04 -0.15
C ASN A 192 -7.46 -11.31 -1.53
N GLY A 193 -6.27 -11.02 -2.05
CA GLY A 193 -6.09 -10.30 -3.31
C GLY A 193 -6.31 -8.79 -3.25
N MET A 194 -6.74 -8.25 -2.11
CA MET A 194 -6.93 -6.81 -1.90
C MET A 194 -5.72 -6.20 -1.20
N ARG A 195 -5.28 -5.03 -1.69
CA ARG A 195 -4.18 -4.26 -1.10
C ARG A 195 -4.72 -3.16 -0.21
N ARG A 196 -4.09 -2.97 0.95
CA ARG A 196 -4.44 -1.95 1.93
C ARG A 196 -3.19 -1.38 2.57
N PHE A 197 -3.14 -0.06 2.75
CA PHE A 197 -2.13 0.58 3.57
C PHE A 197 -2.53 0.61 5.04
N ILE A 198 -1.55 0.41 5.92
CA ILE A 198 -1.70 0.50 7.37
C ILE A 198 -0.49 1.28 7.91
N GLY A 199 -0.75 2.27 8.75
CA GLY A 199 0.27 2.93 9.57
C GLY A 199 0.54 2.09 10.82
N LEU A 200 1.80 1.76 11.07
CA LEU A 200 2.24 1.04 12.26
C LEU A 200 3.30 1.86 13.00
N PRO A 201 3.21 2.04 14.33
CA PRO A 201 4.27 2.69 15.09
C PRO A 201 5.62 2.00 14.89
N THR A 202 6.70 2.77 14.80
CA THR A 202 8.07 2.22 14.77
C THR A 202 8.37 1.46 16.06
N GLN A 203 8.95 0.25 15.94
CA GLN A 203 9.21 -0.67 17.07
C GLN A 203 10.69 -0.65 17.47
#